data_7de42e2f265ed35e9d3bd0c40cd158d9
#
_entry.id   7de42e2f265ed35e9d3bd0c40cd158d9
#
_cell.length_a   1.000
_cell.length_b   1.000
_cell.length_c   1.000
_cell.angle_alpha   90.00
_cell.angle_beta   90.00
_cell.angle_gamma   90.00
#
_symmetry.space_group_name_H-M   'P 1'
#
loop_
_entity.id
_entity.type
_entity.pdbx_description
1 polymer ?
#
loop_
_entity_poly.entity_id
_entity_poly.type
_entity_poly.pdbx_seq_one_letter_code
_entity_poly.pdbx_strand_id
1 'polypeptide(L)'
;VLKKRIMNNLILLLVLFPTLAFSQLNVFGKTFEEDKVYHYIGGVAITSIAHDLIFEETKSKEKAVLYSMATTLALSAFKEIFIDNGKVDGGDIAAGMYGAITVGITIELDDLLKRKRKKLR
;
A
#
# COMPACT_ATOMS: atom_id res chain seq x y z
N VAL A 1 -21.26 7.80 -1.21
CA VAL A 1 -20.45 8.96 -1.56
C VAL A 1 -19.64 9.45 -0.36
N LEU A 2 -20.28 9.58 0.81
CA LEU A 2 -19.60 9.98 2.04
C LEU A 2 -18.58 8.94 2.52
N LYS A 3 -18.92 7.67 2.42
CA LYS A 3 -18.05 6.54 2.78
C LYS A 3 -16.78 6.50 1.92
N LYS A 4 -16.92 6.77 0.63
CA LYS A 4 -15.80 6.81 -0.31
C LYS A 4 -14.85 7.97 0.00
N ARG A 5 -15.38 9.13 0.38
CA ARG A 5 -14.60 10.30 0.80
C ARG A 5 -13.83 10.05 2.09
N ILE A 6 -14.47 9.43 3.08
CA ILE A 6 -13.83 9.10 4.35
C ILE A 6 -12.70 8.09 4.11
N MET A 7 -12.94 7.08 3.29
CA MET A 7 -11.94 6.07 2.96
C MET A 7 -10.75 6.67 2.19
N ASN A 8 -11.02 7.54 1.22
CA ASN A 8 -9.96 8.24 0.48
C ASN A 8 -9.13 9.13 1.41
N ASN A 9 -9.76 9.84 2.33
CA ASN A 9 -9.06 10.67 3.31
C ASN A 9 -8.26 9.83 4.30
N LEU A 10 -8.78 8.68 4.69
CA LEU A 10 -8.08 7.74 5.58
C LEU A 10 -6.84 7.17 4.90
N ILE A 11 -6.95 6.79 3.64
CA ILE A 11 -5.82 6.31 2.83
C ILE A 11 -4.78 7.42 2.70
N LEU A 12 -5.21 8.63 2.40
CA LEU A 12 -4.33 9.80 2.29
C LEU A 12 -3.58 10.05 3.61
N LEU A 13 -4.27 9.97 4.74
CA LEU A 13 -3.68 10.13 6.07
C LEU A 13 -2.68 9.02 6.37
N LEU A 14 -3.00 7.77 6.04
CA LEU A 14 -2.12 6.63 6.24
C LEU A 14 -0.90 6.65 5.32
N VAL A 15 -1.01 7.31 4.16
CA VAL A 15 0.13 7.53 3.26
C VAL A 15 0.99 8.68 3.73
N LEU A 16 0.37 9.82 4.08
CA LEU A 16 1.09 11.04 4.47
C LEU A 16 1.79 10.91 5.82
N PHE A 17 1.15 10.28 6.79
CA PHE A 17 1.71 10.16 8.13
C PHE A 17 3.02 9.37 8.18
N PRO A 18 3.09 8.15 7.62
CA PRO A 18 4.36 7.43 7.58
C PRO A 18 5.41 8.13 6.72
N THR A 19 5.01 8.74 5.60
CA THR A 19 5.94 9.47 4.72
C THR A 19 6.64 10.61 5.45
N LEU A 20 5.87 11.40 6.20
CA LEU A 20 6.41 12.50 6.99
C LEU A 20 7.26 12.00 8.17
N ALA A 21 6.82 10.93 8.83
CA ALA A 21 7.54 10.33 9.93
C ALA A 21 8.87 9.74 9.47
N PHE A 22 8.87 8.98 8.38
CA PHE A 22 10.07 8.34 7.84
C PHE A 22 11.06 9.32 7.23
N SER A 23 10.60 10.45 6.71
CA SER A 23 11.51 11.47 6.16
C SER A 23 12.34 12.14 7.26
N GLN A 24 11.87 12.08 8.51
CA GLN A 24 12.54 12.72 9.64
C GLN A 24 13.24 11.72 10.59
N LEU A 25 12.88 10.44 10.49
CA LEU A 25 13.43 9.42 11.36
C LEU A 25 14.69 8.79 10.76
N ASN A 26 15.74 8.76 11.59
CA ASN A 26 16.97 8.08 11.27
C ASN A 26 16.82 6.63 11.69
N VAL A 27 16.26 5.79 10.81
CA VAL A 27 16.06 4.36 11.12
C VAL A 27 17.37 3.62 10.85
N PHE A 28 17.90 2.99 11.87
CA PHE A 28 19.18 2.26 11.82
C PHE A 28 20.37 3.13 11.36
N GLY A 29 20.37 4.43 11.74
CA GLY A 29 21.45 5.34 11.39
C GLY A 29 21.43 5.84 9.95
N LYS A 30 20.38 5.54 9.20
CA LYS A 30 20.18 6.04 7.82
C LYS A 30 18.87 6.79 7.72
N THR A 31 18.93 8.01 7.19
CA THR A 31 17.72 8.75 6.81
C THR A 31 16.97 7.97 5.75
N PHE A 32 15.65 7.94 5.86
CA PHE A 32 14.81 7.33 4.84
C PHE A 32 14.94 8.19 3.57
N GLU A 33 15.62 7.68 2.59
CA GLU A 33 15.89 8.41 1.34
C GLU A 33 14.59 8.77 0.64
N GLU A 34 14.57 9.91 -0.02
CA GLU A 34 13.44 10.39 -0.82
C GLU A 34 12.96 9.33 -1.81
N ASP A 35 13.90 8.56 -2.34
CA ASP A 35 13.65 7.44 -3.23
C ASP A 35 12.72 6.38 -2.60
N LYS A 36 12.93 6.04 -1.34
CA LYS A 36 12.08 5.07 -0.60
C LYS A 36 10.65 5.58 -0.44
N VAL A 37 10.49 6.89 -0.28
CA VAL A 37 9.18 7.53 -0.19
C VAL A 37 8.40 7.33 -1.49
N TYR A 38 9.05 7.52 -2.63
CA TYR A 38 8.43 7.30 -3.94
C TYR A 38 8.03 5.84 -4.13
N HIS A 39 8.85 4.89 -3.71
CA HIS A 39 8.53 3.47 -3.77
C HIS A 39 7.36 3.10 -2.87
N TYR A 40 7.27 3.72 -1.70
CA TYR A 40 6.15 3.54 -0.80
C TYR A 40 4.84 4.04 -1.45
N ILE A 41 4.85 5.25 -1.99
CA ILE A 41 3.69 5.85 -2.66
C ILE A 41 3.28 5.01 -3.88
N GLY A 42 4.26 4.56 -4.66
CA GLY A 42 4.04 3.66 -5.79
C GLY A 42 3.38 2.36 -5.35
N GLY A 43 3.83 1.78 -4.25
CA GLY A 43 3.24 0.57 -3.68
C GLY A 43 1.79 0.76 -3.28
N VAL A 44 1.47 1.88 -2.65
CA VAL A 44 0.08 2.23 -2.30
C VAL A 44 -0.78 2.34 -3.56
N ALA A 45 -0.31 3.08 -4.55
CA ALA A 45 -1.07 3.31 -5.79
C ALA A 45 -1.32 2.01 -6.55
N ILE A 46 -0.28 1.21 -6.77
CA ILE A 46 -0.39 -0.05 -7.52
C ILE A 46 -1.32 -1.03 -6.78
N THR A 47 -1.13 -1.19 -5.49
CA THR A 47 -1.95 -2.10 -4.70
C THR A 47 -3.43 -1.68 -4.69
N SER A 48 -3.70 -0.39 -4.56
CA SER A 48 -5.07 0.13 -4.57
C SER A 48 -5.77 -0.12 -5.90
N ILE A 49 -5.09 0.17 -7.01
CA ILE A 49 -5.66 -0.03 -8.35
C ILE A 49 -5.86 -1.52 -8.61
N ALA A 50 -4.86 -2.34 -8.33
CA ALA A 50 -4.94 -3.79 -8.53
C ALA A 50 -6.03 -4.40 -7.65
N HIS A 51 -6.15 -3.97 -6.40
CA HIS A 51 -7.19 -4.44 -5.50
C HIS A 51 -8.58 -4.21 -6.09
N ASP A 52 -8.85 -2.99 -6.57
CA ASP A 52 -10.16 -2.65 -7.09
C ASP A 52 -10.50 -3.48 -8.34
N LEU A 53 -9.53 -3.65 -9.24
CA LEU A 53 -9.73 -4.46 -10.45
C LEU A 53 -9.96 -5.93 -10.11
N ILE A 54 -9.18 -6.50 -9.20
CA ILE A 54 -9.31 -7.90 -8.80
C ILE A 54 -10.61 -8.14 -8.05
N PHE A 55 -11.00 -7.20 -7.19
CA PHE A 55 -12.26 -7.30 -6.46
C PHE A 55 -13.47 -7.27 -7.42
N GLU A 56 -13.41 -6.43 -8.43
CA GLU A 56 -14.47 -6.36 -9.43
C GLU A 56 -14.65 -7.68 -10.18
N GLU A 57 -13.54 -8.37 -10.49
CA GLU A 57 -13.55 -9.66 -11.19
C GLU A 57 -13.94 -10.83 -10.29
N THR A 58 -13.35 -10.90 -9.08
CA THR A 58 -13.49 -12.08 -8.22
C THR A 58 -14.60 -11.96 -7.19
N LYS A 59 -15.03 -10.74 -6.85
CA LYS A 59 -15.97 -10.44 -5.76
C LYS A 59 -15.50 -11.00 -4.41
N SER A 60 -14.20 -11.30 -4.28
CA SER A 60 -13.60 -11.83 -3.06
C SER A 60 -12.63 -10.81 -2.47
N LYS A 61 -12.91 -10.35 -1.26
CA LYS A 61 -12.05 -9.39 -0.55
C LYS A 61 -10.67 -9.99 -0.24
N GLU A 62 -10.64 -11.24 0.15
CA GLU A 62 -9.39 -11.94 0.48
C GLU A 62 -8.49 -12.07 -0.75
N LYS A 63 -9.05 -12.50 -1.88
CA LYS A 63 -8.30 -12.62 -3.13
C LYS A 63 -7.83 -11.25 -3.62
N ALA A 64 -8.67 -10.22 -3.49
CA ALA A 64 -8.32 -8.88 -3.92
C ALA A 64 -7.12 -8.34 -3.13
N VAL A 65 -7.12 -8.49 -1.81
CA VAL A 65 -6.00 -8.06 -0.96
C VAL A 65 -4.75 -8.86 -1.29
N LEU A 66 -4.85 -10.19 -1.30
CA LEU A 66 -3.70 -11.08 -1.49
C LEU A 66 -3.06 -10.89 -2.86
N TYR A 67 -3.86 -10.91 -3.91
CA TYR A 67 -3.34 -10.81 -5.28
C TYR A 67 -2.86 -9.41 -5.61
N SER A 68 -3.47 -8.36 -5.05
CA SER A 68 -2.98 -6.99 -5.26
C SER A 68 -1.62 -6.79 -4.60
N MET A 69 -1.40 -7.34 -3.41
CA MET A 69 -0.09 -7.28 -2.75
C MET A 69 0.95 -8.08 -3.53
N ALA A 70 0.57 -9.27 -4.04
CA ALA A 70 1.45 -10.08 -4.87
C ALA A 70 1.83 -9.35 -6.17
N THR A 71 0.88 -8.64 -6.79
CA THR A 71 1.12 -7.82 -7.98
C THR A 71 2.13 -6.73 -7.69
N THR A 72 1.99 -6.03 -6.58
CA THR A 72 2.93 -4.97 -6.17
C THR A 72 4.32 -5.54 -5.97
N LEU A 73 4.44 -6.69 -5.31
CA LEU A 73 5.72 -7.36 -5.12
C LEU A 73 6.36 -7.74 -6.45
N ALA A 74 5.58 -8.35 -7.35
CA ALA A 74 6.06 -8.77 -8.66
C ALA A 74 6.54 -7.59 -9.51
N LEU A 75 5.79 -6.50 -9.52
CA LEU A 75 6.16 -5.29 -10.27
C LEU A 75 7.39 -4.61 -9.67
N SER A 76 7.51 -4.57 -8.36
CA SER A 76 8.68 -4.01 -7.68
C SER A 76 9.93 -4.82 -8.00
N ALA A 77 9.84 -6.14 -7.93
CA ALA A 77 10.96 -7.03 -8.27
C ALA A 77 11.33 -6.92 -9.75
N PHE A 78 10.34 -6.88 -10.63
CA PHE A 78 10.55 -6.73 -12.07
C PHE A 78 11.31 -5.42 -12.38
N LYS A 79 10.90 -4.32 -11.77
CA LYS A 79 11.55 -3.03 -11.95
C LYS A 79 13.03 -3.09 -11.54
N GLU A 80 13.31 -3.66 -10.38
CA GLU A 80 14.69 -3.75 -9.88
C GLU A 80 15.57 -4.62 -10.76
N ILE A 81 15.05 -5.72 -11.29
CA ILE A 81 15.82 -6.65 -12.10
C ILE A 81 16.04 -6.12 -13.52
N PHE A 82 14.99 -5.57 -14.17
CA PHE A 82 15.01 -5.26 -15.59
C PHE A 82 15.25 -3.79 -15.90
N ILE A 83 14.81 -2.88 -15.04
CA ILE A 83 14.91 -1.43 -15.30
C ILE A 83 16.15 -0.84 -14.65
N ASP A 84 16.50 -1.27 -13.45
CA ASP A 84 17.64 -0.75 -12.71
C ASP A 84 18.94 -1.55 -12.97
N ASN A 85 19.05 -2.20 -14.14
CA ASN A 85 20.24 -2.90 -14.63
C ASN A 85 20.79 -3.97 -13.68
N GLY A 86 19.90 -4.70 -13.02
CA GLY A 86 20.27 -5.79 -12.12
C GLY A 86 20.79 -5.35 -10.76
N LYS A 87 20.79 -4.06 -10.46
CA LYS A 87 21.08 -3.57 -9.11
C LYS A 87 19.82 -3.68 -8.27
N VAL A 88 19.67 -4.82 -7.61
CA VAL A 88 18.50 -5.06 -6.74
C VAL A 88 18.70 -4.33 -5.43
N ASP A 89 17.88 -3.29 -5.19
CA ASP A 89 17.84 -2.61 -3.90
C ASP A 89 16.65 -3.20 -3.11
N GLY A 90 16.98 -4.06 -2.14
CA GLY A 90 15.98 -4.68 -1.27
C GLY A 90 15.17 -3.65 -0.48
N GLY A 91 15.76 -2.49 -0.18
CA GLY A 91 15.06 -1.39 0.49
C GLY A 91 13.93 -0.80 -0.34
N ASP A 92 14.13 -0.70 -1.66
CA ASP A 92 13.09 -0.20 -2.57
C ASP A 92 11.91 -1.16 -2.65
N ILE A 93 12.19 -2.45 -2.73
CA ILE A 93 11.16 -3.49 -2.72
C ILE A 93 10.41 -3.47 -1.37
N ALA A 94 11.13 -3.37 -0.27
CA ALA A 94 10.55 -3.30 1.06
C ALA A 94 9.64 -2.07 1.22
N ALA A 95 10.06 -0.91 0.71
CA ALA A 95 9.25 0.31 0.75
C ALA A 95 7.94 0.14 -0.04
N GLY A 96 8.00 -0.45 -1.23
CA GLY A 96 6.81 -0.76 -2.02
C GLY A 96 5.87 -1.73 -1.30
N MET A 97 6.42 -2.76 -0.68
CA MET A 97 5.63 -3.72 0.10
C MET A 97 5.03 -3.08 1.35
N TYR A 98 5.74 -2.14 1.95
CA TYR A 98 5.21 -1.38 3.09
C TYR A 98 3.96 -0.58 2.67
N GLY A 99 4.00 0.02 1.49
CA GLY A 99 2.83 0.68 0.89
C GLY A 99 1.67 -0.30 0.65
N ALA A 100 1.97 -1.49 0.14
CA ALA A 100 0.98 -2.53 -0.09
C ALA A 100 0.33 -2.99 1.23
N ILE A 101 1.11 -3.17 2.27
CA ILE A 101 0.62 -3.55 3.60
C ILE A 101 -0.29 -2.45 4.17
N THR A 102 0.08 -1.19 3.98
CA THR A 102 -0.74 -0.05 4.40
C THR A 102 -2.13 -0.10 3.76
N VAL A 103 -2.21 -0.38 2.47
CA VAL A 103 -3.48 -0.54 1.76
C VAL A 103 -4.28 -1.71 2.32
N GLY A 104 -3.62 -2.86 2.53
CA GLY A 104 -4.27 -4.04 3.09
C GLY A 104 -4.88 -3.78 4.46
N ILE A 105 -4.14 -3.13 5.35
CA ILE A 105 -4.61 -2.76 6.69
C ILE A 105 -5.79 -1.79 6.60
N THR A 106 -5.72 -0.81 5.72
CA THR A 106 -6.78 0.19 5.51
C THR A 106 -8.09 -0.49 5.09
N ILE A 107 -8.01 -1.44 4.15
CA ILE A 107 -9.16 -2.18 3.66
C ILE A 107 -9.78 -3.02 4.78
N GLU A 108 -8.95 -3.71 5.55
CA GLU A 108 -9.41 -4.52 6.68
C GLU A 108 -10.09 -3.66 7.75
N LEU A 109 -9.51 -2.52 8.08
CA LEU A 109 -10.08 -1.57 9.04
C LEU A 109 -11.44 -1.05 8.57
N ASP A 110 -11.54 -0.67 7.31
CA ASP A 110 -12.79 -0.19 6.73
C ASP A 110 -13.88 -1.27 6.82
N ASP A 111 -13.54 -2.51 6.52
CA ASP A 111 -14.46 -3.64 6.59
C ASP A 111 -14.93 -3.89 8.04
N LEU A 112 -14.00 -3.86 8.99
CA LEU A 112 -14.31 -4.02 10.41
C LEU A 112 -15.26 -2.91 10.91
N LEU A 113 -15.00 -1.66 10.50
CA LEU A 113 -15.86 -0.53 10.89
C LEU A 113 -17.25 -0.66 10.30
N LYS A 114 -17.37 -1.12 9.07
CA LYS A 114 -18.67 -1.36 8.43
C LYS A 114 -19.45 -2.45 9.14
N ARG A 115 -18.81 -3.54 9.54
CA ARG A 115 -19.44 -4.63 10.31
C ARG A 115 -19.93 -4.12 11.67
N LYS A 116 -19.13 -3.32 12.35
CA LYS A 116 -19.48 -2.74 13.64
C LYS A 116 -20.68 -1.82 13.54
N ARG A 117 -20.73 -0.97 12.51
CA ARG A 117 -21.89 -0.10 12.25
C ARG A 117 -23.16 -0.90 12.01
N LYS A 118 -23.06 -1.99 11.27
CA LYS A 118 -24.20 -2.88 10.98
C LYS A 118 -24.76 -3.52 12.25
N LYS A 119 -23.90 -3.87 13.21
CA LYS A 119 -24.33 -4.43 14.50
C LYS A 119 -25.02 -3.41 15.42
N LEU A 120 -24.67 -2.13 15.26
CA LEU A 120 -25.23 -1.05 16.07
C LEU A 120 -26.58 -0.53 15.57
N ARG A 121 -27.01 -0.97 14.39
CA ARG A 121 -28.36 -0.72 13.87
C ARG A 121 -29.29 -1.88 14.29
#